data_4d79b5e2b0c46f6ff490ea8e0921d3c2
#
_entry.id   4d79b5e2b0c46f6ff490ea8e0921d3c2
#
_cell.length_a   1.000
_cell.length_b   1.000
_cell.length_c   1.000
_cell.angle_alpha   90.00
_cell.angle_beta   90.00
_cell.angle_gamma   90.00
#
_symmetry.space_group_name_H-M   'P 1'
#
loop_
_entity.id
_entity.type
_entity.pdbx_description
1 polymer ?
#
loop_
_entity_poly.entity_id
_entity_poly.type
_entity_poly.pdbx_seq_one_letter_code
_entity_poly.pdbx_strand_id
1 'polypeptide(L)'
;FRWRCWYDYGTGLSGDLLSHDFDAINQIMDIGIPKYASSTGGVYFYKDGRDVPDVWNATFEYPDHKDGGLTLLYSASLSSSNPRGNRIMGHDATMQMGGQSGGGSIHGFAVTADEYSTQYKERLENGMINPSYPILTYSPGSKDIDGVTSATSKYFANKGLLYTYRDGKRVDPTHLHVKDWLDSIRDGSQPRCNMDVAYHEAVACAMATESYLTGRRVEYDAKNRKLI
;
A
#
# COMPACT_ATOMS: atom_id res chain seq x y z
N PHE A 1 -29.14 -0.68 1.41
CA PHE A 1 -28.42 -1.89 1.05
C PHE A 1 -27.20 -1.66 0.15
N ARG A 2 -27.18 -0.64 -0.71
CA ARG A 2 -26.07 -0.33 -1.63
C ARG A 2 -25.43 1.02 -1.33
N TRP A 3 -25.27 1.37 -0.06
CA TRP A 3 -24.77 2.66 0.37
C TRP A 3 -23.40 3.02 -0.24
N ARG A 4 -22.52 2.03 -0.48
CA ARG A 4 -21.21 2.21 -1.15
C ARG A 4 -21.30 2.69 -2.60
N CYS A 5 -22.47 2.65 -3.21
CA CYS A 5 -22.69 3.13 -4.57
C CYS A 5 -22.95 4.64 -4.65
N TRP A 6 -23.08 5.32 -3.50
CA TRP A 6 -23.53 6.70 -3.42
C TRP A 6 -22.60 7.55 -2.56
N TYR A 7 -22.13 8.67 -3.11
CA TYR A 7 -21.27 9.60 -2.38
C TYR A 7 -21.95 10.25 -1.18
N ASP A 8 -23.29 10.29 -1.14
CA ASP A 8 -24.03 10.75 0.04
C ASP A 8 -23.78 9.90 1.29
N TYR A 9 -23.33 8.66 1.13
CA TYR A 9 -23.19 7.69 2.21
C TYR A 9 -21.79 7.09 2.34
N GLY A 10 -20.88 7.42 1.43
CA GLY A 10 -19.53 6.88 1.42
C GLY A 10 -18.57 7.72 0.60
N THR A 11 -17.31 7.37 0.61
CA THR A 11 -16.24 8.07 -0.12
C THR A 11 -15.82 7.34 -1.39
N GLY A 12 -16.61 6.34 -1.81
CA GLY A 12 -16.34 5.55 -3.00
C GLY A 12 -15.10 4.67 -2.86
N LEU A 13 -14.45 4.37 -3.98
CA LEU A 13 -13.30 3.47 -4.04
C LEU A 13 -12.08 3.97 -3.24
N SER A 14 -12.00 5.27 -2.97
CA SER A 14 -10.94 5.83 -2.14
C SER A 14 -11.03 5.36 -0.70
N GLY A 15 -12.18 5.49 -0.06
CA GLY A 15 -12.37 5.05 1.32
C GLY A 15 -12.60 3.54 1.46
N ASP A 16 -13.22 2.90 0.45
CA ASP A 16 -13.55 1.49 0.55
C ASP A 16 -12.38 0.54 0.23
N LEU A 17 -11.48 0.92 -0.65
CA LEU A 17 -10.39 0.06 -1.13
C LEU A 17 -9.02 0.70 -0.99
N LEU A 18 -8.81 1.93 -1.51
CA LEU A 18 -7.52 2.61 -1.43
C LEU A 18 -7.03 2.74 0.00
N SER A 19 -7.92 3.00 0.95
CA SER A 19 -7.57 3.16 2.37
C SER A 19 -6.73 1.98 2.88
N HIS A 20 -7.10 0.75 2.56
CA HIS A 20 -6.37 -0.44 2.98
C HIS A 20 -4.98 -0.54 2.33
N ASP A 21 -4.89 -0.26 1.03
CA ASP A 21 -3.62 -0.32 0.31
C ASP A 21 -2.71 0.84 0.71
N PHE A 22 -3.29 2.04 0.91
CA PHE A 22 -2.55 3.22 1.37
C PHE A 22 -1.99 3.03 2.77
N ASP A 23 -2.79 2.51 3.72
CA ASP A 23 -2.34 2.21 5.07
C ASP A 23 -1.15 1.24 5.06
N ALA A 24 -1.24 0.16 4.27
CA ALA A 24 -0.16 -0.80 4.13
C ALA A 24 1.13 -0.15 3.60
N ILE A 25 1.05 0.67 2.56
CA ILE A 25 2.21 1.39 2.00
C ILE A 25 2.74 2.44 2.98
N ASN A 26 1.86 3.17 3.65
CA ASN A 26 2.26 4.15 4.66
C ASN A 26 3.02 3.49 5.82
N GLN A 27 2.57 2.33 6.28
CA GLN A 27 3.28 1.57 7.31
C GLN A 27 4.65 1.04 6.85
N ILE A 28 4.78 0.65 5.58
CA ILE A 28 6.03 0.12 5.03
C ILE A 28 7.04 1.23 4.76
N MET A 29 6.59 2.35 4.19
CA MET A 29 7.45 3.39 3.63
C MET A 29 7.46 4.70 4.43
N ASP A 30 6.52 4.86 5.39
CA ASP A 30 6.37 6.08 6.20
C ASP A 30 6.22 7.35 5.32
N ILE A 31 5.30 7.28 4.35
CA ILE A 31 5.12 8.35 3.36
C ILE A 31 4.28 9.52 3.84
N GLY A 32 3.42 9.31 4.85
CA GLY A 32 2.57 10.34 5.40
C GLY A 32 1.52 10.89 4.41
N ILE A 33 1.15 12.16 4.58
CA ILE A 33 0.17 12.84 3.73
C ILE A 33 0.83 13.28 2.43
N PRO A 34 0.24 12.99 1.25
CA PRO A 34 0.74 13.49 -0.02
C PRO A 34 0.61 15.01 -0.12
N LYS A 35 1.51 15.65 -0.82
CA LYS A 35 1.39 17.08 -1.13
C LYS A 35 0.30 17.32 -2.17
N TYR A 36 0.20 16.45 -3.17
CA TYR A 36 -0.78 16.56 -4.23
C TYR A 36 -1.45 15.21 -4.51
N ALA A 37 -2.72 15.28 -4.94
CA ALA A 37 -3.45 14.15 -5.48
C ALA A 37 -4.19 14.51 -6.77
N SER A 38 -4.22 13.55 -7.69
CA SER A 38 -5.00 13.63 -8.93
C SER A 38 -5.74 12.32 -9.16
N SER A 39 -7.01 12.39 -9.55
CA SER A 39 -7.84 11.20 -9.76
C SER A 39 -8.64 11.25 -11.03
N THR A 40 -8.84 10.08 -11.62
CA THR A 40 -9.68 9.88 -12.81
C THR A 40 -10.48 8.59 -12.69
N GLY A 41 -11.62 8.52 -13.36
CA GLY A 41 -12.46 7.32 -13.32
C GLY A 41 -13.81 7.55 -13.95
N GLY A 42 -14.72 6.59 -13.76
CA GLY A 42 -16.09 6.71 -14.23
C GLY A 42 -16.93 5.48 -13.96
N VAL A 43 -18.22 5.60 -14.23
CA VAL A 43 -19.18 4.49 -14.19
C VAL A 43 -19.31 3.94 -15.61
N TYR A 44 -18.52 2.91 -15.91
CA TYR A 44 -18.44 2.37 -17.27
C TYR A 44 -19.20 1.06 -17.44
N PHE A 45 -19.17 0.21 -16.45
CA PHE A 45 -19.76 -1.13 -16.52
C PHE A 45 -21.14 -1.21 -15.88
N TYR A 46 -21.28 -0.81 -14.60
CA TYR A 46 -22.56 -0.93 -13.89
C TYR A 46 -23.54 0.14 -14.32
N LYS A 47 -24.79 -0.28 -14.65
CA LYS A 47 -25.87 0.61 -15.10
C LYS A 47 -27.01 0.65 -14.06
N ASP A 48 -26.66 0.72 -12.80
CA ASP A 48 -27.60 0.67 -11.66
C ASP A 48 -27.89 2.05 -11.05
N GLY A 49 -27.45 3.12 -11.72
CA GLY A 49 -27.73 4.50 -11.32
C GLY A 49 -26.74 5.07 -10.29
N ARG A 50 -25.68 4.31 -9.92
CA ARG A 50 -24.66 4.78 -8.97
C ARG A 50 -23.95 6.05 -9.44
N ASP A 51 -23.46 6.84 -8.50
CA ASP A 51 -22.56 7.97 -8.75
C ASP A 51 -21.10 7.67 -8.43
N VAL A 52 -20.85 6.65 -7.59
CA VAL A 52 -19.49 6.16 -7.32
C VAL A 52 -18.94 5.39 -8.53
N PRO A 53 -17.73 5.72 -9.02
CA PRO A 53 -17.12 5.06 -10.17
C PRO A 53 -16.87 3.57 -9.93
N ASP A 54 -16.96 2.78 -10.99
CA ASP A 54 -16.60 1.35 -11.00
C ASP A 54 -15.20 1.09 -11.55
N VAL A 55 -14.60 2.09 -12.19
CA VAL A 55 -13.18 2.14 -12.55
C VAL A 55 -12.62 3.47 -12.06
N TRP A 56 -11.54 3.40 -11.28
CA TRP A 56 -10.98 4.58 -10.65
C TRP A 56 -9.48 4.48 -10.46
N ASN A 57 -8.77 5.60 -10.69
CA ASN A 57 -7.33 5.71 -10.56
C ASN A 57 -7.00 6.97 -9.77
N ALA A 58 -5.95 6.89 -8.98
CA ALA A 58 -5.40 8.02 -8.25
C ALA A 58 -3.87 8.05 -8.33
N THR A 59 -3.33 9.26 -8.37
CA THR A 59 -1.90 9.54 -8.30
C THR A 59 -1.65 10.46 -7.13
N PHE A 60 -0.71 10.09 -6.27
CA PHE A 60 -0.28 10.90 -5.13
C PHE A 60 1.18 11.28 -5.29
N GLU A 61 1.50 12.54 -5.03
CA GLU A 61 2.83 13.07 -5.23
C GLU A 61 3.43 13.55 -3.91
N TYR A 62 4.65 13.14 -3.66
CA TYR A 62 5.46 13.48 -2.49
C TYR A 62 6.80 14.08 -2.98
N PRO A 63 6.81 15.32 -3.50
CA PRO A 63 8.01 15.92 -4.08
C PRO A 63 9.14 16.11 -3.05
N ASP A 64 8.77 16.29 -1.78
CA ASP A 64 9.69 16.56 -0.69
C ASP A 64 10.04 15.29 0.12
N HIS A 65 9.74 14.08 -0.42
CA HIS A 65 10.10 12.83 0.26
C HIS A 65 11.63 12.69 0.38
N LYS A 66 12.06 12.14 1.52
CA LYS A 66 13.50 12.03 1.91
C LYS A 66 14.41 11.37 0.87
N ASP A 67 13.84 10.51 0.02
CA ASP A 67 14.58 9.77 -1.00
C ASP A 67 14.54 10.46 -2.38
N GLY A 68 14.31 11.79 -2.42
CA GLY A 68 14.34 12.58 -3.65
C GLY A 68 12.99 12.68 -4.36
N GLY A 69 11.92 12.37 -3.66
CA GLY A 69 10.56 12.39 -4.19
C GLY A 69 9.99 10.99 -4.43
N LEU A 70 8.66 10.90 -4.34
CA LEU A 70 7.91 9.66 -4.52
C LEU A 70 6.59 9.95 -5.24
N THR A 71 6.17 9.01 -6.07
CA THR A 71 4.82 9.00 -6.65
C THR A 71 4.16 7.66 -6.35
N LEU A 72 2.97 7.71 -5.75
CA LEU A 72 2.13 6.53 -5.55
C LEU A 72 1.02 6.51 -6.59
N LEU A 73 0.92 5.42 -7.34
CA LEU A 73 -0.15 5.16 -8.31
C LEU A 73 -1.09 4.10 -7.76
N TYR A 74 -2.37 4.41 -7.74
CA TYR A 74 -3.42 3.46 -7.36
C TYR A 74 -4.41 3.26 -8.51
N SER A 75 -4.87 2.04 -8.68
CA SER A 75 -5.84 1.71 -9.73
C SER A 75 -6.79 0.61 -9.26
N ALA A 76 -8.08 0.87 -9.33
CA ALA A 76 -9.13 -0.07 -8.99
C ALA A 76 -10.15 -0.25 -10.11
N SER A 77 -10.66 -1.47 -10.27
CA SER A 77 -11.77 -1.79 -11.15
C SER A 77 -12.67 -2.83 -10.50
N LEU A 78 -13.94 -2.50 -10.35
CA LEU A 78 -14.96 -3.43 -9.82
C LEU A 78 -15.48 -4.40 -10.89
N SER A 79 -15.15 -4.18 -12.16
CA SER A 79 -15.60 -4.97 -13.29
C SER A 79 -14.55 -5.97 -13.80
N SER A 80 -13.40 -6.08 -13.12
CA SER A 80 -12.34 -7.01 -13.50
C SER A 80 -11.81 -7.76 -12.27
N SER A 81 -11.63 -9.06 -12.41
CA SER A 81 -11.00 -9.91 -11.40
C SER A 81 -9.49 -10.08 -11.58
N ASN A 82 -8.91 -9.48 -12.63
CA ASN A 82 -7.47 -9.56 -12.87
C ASN A 82 -6.70 -8.66 -11.91
N PRO A 83 -5.81 -9.21 -11.08
CA PRO A 83 -4.99 -8.44 -10.17
C PRO A 83 -3.94 -7.66 -10.97
N ARG A 84 -3.70 -6.42 -10.56
CA ARG A 84 -2.65 -5.57 -11.14
C ARG A 84 -1.31 -5.72 -10.42
N GLY A 85 -1.34 -6.30 -9.22
CA GLY A 85 -0.18 -6.46 -8.35
C GLY A 85 0.29 -5.13 -7.75
N ASN A 86 1.09 -5.24 -6.70
CA ASN A 86 1.67 -4.09 -6.01
C ASN A 86 3.19 -4.11 -6.25
N ARG A 87 3.76 -2.94 -6.58
CA ARG A 87 5.19 -2.79 -6.83
C ARG A 87 5.73 -1.56 -6.14
N ILE A 88 6.91 -1.69 -5.57
CA ILE A 88 7.74 -0.56 -5.13
C ILE A 88 8.93 -0.51 -6.06
N MET A 89 9.02 0.55 -6.87
CA MET A 89 10.08 0.72 -7.86
C MET A 89 11.06 1.76 -7.36
N GLY A 90 12.27 1.33 -7.09
CA GLY A 90 13.40 2.19 -6.78
C GLY A 90 14.36 2.26 -7.97
N HIS A 91 15.40 3.09 -7.85
CA HIS A 91 16.44 3.23 -8.87
C HIS A 91 17.29 1.95 -9.02
N ASP A 92 17.61 1.29 -7.90
CA ASP A 92 18.50 0.14 -7.90
C ASP A 92 17.78 -1.20 -8.02
N ALA A 93 16.51 -1.27 -7.63
CA ALA A 93 15.74 -2.50 -7.67
C ALA A 93 14.23 -2.24 -7.61
N THR A 94 13.45 -3.20 -8.08
CA THR A 94 12.00 -3.23 -7.95
C THR A 94 11.59 -4.38 -7.05
N MET A 95 10.76 -4.07 -6.05
CA MET A 95 10.06 -5.07 -5.23
C MET A 95 8.66 -5.29 -5.78
N GLN A 96 8.35 -6.50 -6.18
CA GLN A 96 6.99 -6.91 -6.49
C GLN A 96 6.39 -7.62 -5.29
N MET A 97 5.27 -7.10 -4.78
CA MET A 97 4.56 -7.65 -3.63
C MET A 97 3.34 -8.47 -4.06
N GLY A 98 3.04 -9.50 -3.29
CA GLY A 98 1.92 -10.42 -3.58
C GLY A 98 2.30 -11.55 -4.51
N GLY A 99 1.79 -12.76 -4.20
CA GLY A 99 1.85 -13.90 -5.12
C GLY A 99 0.83 -13.73 -6.27
N GLN A 100 0.91 -14.59 -7.27
CA GLN A 100 0.00 -14.61 -8.44
C GLN A 100 -1.48 -14.86 -8.12
N SER A 101 -1.84 -15.07 -6.87
CA SER A 101 -3.21 -15.33 -6.41
C SER A 101 -3.82 -14.02 -5.90
N GLY A 102 -4.64 -13.41 -6.73
CA GLY A 102 -5.30 -12.13 -6.49
C GLY A 102 -6.15 -12.05 -5.23
N GLY A 103 -5.56 -11.64 -4.16
CA GLY A 103 -6.25 -11.27 -2.94
C GLY A 103 -5.34 -10.34 -2.15
N GLY A 104 -5.85 -9.22 -1.70
CA GLY A 104 -5.16 -8.06 -1.13
C GLY A 104 -4.29 -8.27 0.11
N SER A 105 -3.76 -9.44 0.33
CA SER A 105 -2.77 -9.70 1.37
C SER A 105 -1.39 -9.89 0.74
N ILE A 106 -0.42 -9.18 1.27
CA ILE A 106 1.00 -9.31 0.92
C ILE A 106 1.48 -10.67 1.43
N HIS A 107 1.36 -11.71 0.61
CA HIS A 107 1.75 -13.07 0.97
C HIS A 107 3.17 -13.45 0.55
N GLY A 108 3.94 -12.49 0.12
CA GLY A 108 5.32 -12.69 -0.31
C GLY A 108 5.82 -11.53 -1.14
N PHE A 109 7.07 -11.57 -1.53
CA PHE A 109 7.64 -10.58 -2.43
C PHE A 109 8.81 -11.17 -3.23
N ALA A 110 9.10 -10.52 -4.36
CA ALA A 110 10.29 -10.74 -5.15
C ALA A 110 10.98 -9.39 -5.39
N VAL A 111 12.29 -9.36 -5.26
CA VAL A 111 13.12 -8.18 -5.56
C VAL A 111 13.97 -8.49 -6.75
N THR A 112 13.91 -7.64 -7.76
CA THR A 112 14.70 -7.75 -9.00
C THR A 112 15.56 -6.51 -9.12
N ALA A 113 16.86 -6.67 -9.39
CA ALA A 113 17.75 -5.54 -9.62
C ALA A 113 17.37 -4.81 -10.92
N ASP A 114 17.49 -3.49 -10.93
CA ASP A 114 17.36 -2.69 -12.14
C ASP A 114 18.64 -2.80 -12.98
N GLU A 115 18.50 -2.80 -14.31
CA GLU A 115 19.65 -2.88 -15.22
C GLU A 115 20.57 -1.65 -15.16
N TYR A 116 20.02 -0.51 -14.73
CA TYR A 116 20.74 0.76 -14.55
C TYR A 116 21.14 1.01 -13.09
N SER A 117 21.04 -0.01 -12.23
CA SER A 117 21.40 0.10 -10.82
C SER A 117 22.84 0.57 -10.63
N THR A 118 23.01 1.56 -9.79
CA THR A 118 24.35 2.00 -9.36
C THR A 118 24.91 1.10 -8.27
N GLN A 119 24.04 0.63 -7.36
CA GLN A 119 24.43 -0.24 -6.25
C GLN A 119 24.88 -1.63 -6.72
N TYR A 120 24.25 -2.17 -7.75
CA TYR A 120 24.53 -3.53 -8.27
C TYR A 120 25.37 -3.54 -9.54
N LYS A 121 25.88 -2.39 -9.98
CA LYS A 121 26.60 -2.21 -11.26
C LYS A 121 27.67 -3.28 -11.51
N GLU A 122 28.61 -3.46 -10.60
CA GLU A 122 29.70 -4.43 -10.73
C GLU A 122 29.19 -5.86 -10.88
N ARG A 123 28.13 -6.23 -10.13
CA ARG A 123 27.54 -7.57 -10.17
C ARG A 123 26.75 -7.82 -11.43
N LEU A 124 26.15 -6.79 -12.01
CA LEU A 124 25.47 -6.85 -13.30
C LEU A 124 26.50 -6.99 -14.46
N GLU A 125 27.55 -6.19 -14.45
CA GLU A 125 28.59 -6.20 -15.48
C GLU A 125 29.36 -7.53 -15.54
N ASN A 126 29.59 -8.17 -14.39
CA ASN A 126 30.28 -9.47 -14.35
C ASN A 126 29.35 -10.69 -14.45
N GLY A 127 28.04 -10.46 -14.63
CA GLY A 127 27.03 -11.50 -14.82
C GLY A 127 26.63 -12.27 -13.56
N MET A 128 27.03 -11.82 -12.37
CA MET A 128 26.61 -12.43 -11.10
C MET A 128 25.13 -12.18 -10.78
N ILE A 129 24.58 -11.08 -11.30
CA ILE A 129 23.16 -10.72 -11.21
C ILE A 129 22.63 -10.53 -12.62
N ASN A 130 21.42 -11.03 -12.85
CA ASN A 130 20.70 -10.83 -14.10
C ASN A 130 19.36 -10.12 -13.78
N PRO A 131 19.06 -8.95 -14.40
CA PRO A 131 17.82 -8.21 -14.15
C PRO A 131 16.53 -8.96 -14.48
N SER A 132 16.61 -10.05 -15.25
CA SER A 132 15.45 -10.89 -15.57
C SER A 132 15.06 -11.85 -14.45
N TYR A 133 15.88 -12.00 -13.42
CA TYR A 133 15.64 -12.92 -12.32
C TYR A 133 15.66 -12.21 -10.97
N PRO A 134 14.81 -12.61 -10.02
CA PRO A 134 14.85 -12.06 -8.68
C PRO A 134 16.19 -12.31 -7.98
N ILE A 135 16.73 -11.29 -7.35
CA ILE A 135 17.88 -11.40 -6.44
C ILE A 135 17.49 -11.81 -5.04
N LEU A 136 16.21 -11.65 -4.72
CA LEU A 136 15.61 -12.06 -3.44
C LEU A 136 14.16 -12.44 -3.67
N THR A 137 13.73 -13.55 -3.10
CA THR A 137 12.32 -13.95 -3.07
C THR A 137 11.93 -14.36 -1.66
N TYR A 138 10.69 -14.07 -1.30
CA TYR A 138 10.08 -14.54 -0.07
C TYR A 138 8.66 -15.04 -0.35
N SER A 139 8.35 -16.27 0.09
CA SER A 139 7.02 -16.85 0.01
C SER A 139 6.66 -17.50 1.34
N PRO A 140 5.73 -16.90 2.12
CA PRO A 140 5.34 -17.45 3.41
C PRO A 140 4.67 -18.81 3.25
N GLY A 141 5.07 -19.77 4.10
CA GLY A 141 4.48 -21.13 4.13
C GLY A 141 4.99 -22.09 3.05
N SER A 142 5.92 -21.68 2.21
CA SER A 142 6.67 -22.58 1.35
C SER A 142 7.68 -23.38 2.20
N LYS A 143 7.79 -24.69 1.96
CA LYS A 143 8.81 -25.52 2.62
C LYS A 143 10.21 -25.21 2.10
N ASP A 144 10.29 -24.62 0.94
CA ASP A 144 11.52 -24.23 0.24
C ASP A 144 11.74 -22.72 0.42
N ILE A 145 11.93 -22.29 1.63
CA ILE A 145 12.36 -20.90 1.92
C ILE A 145 13.84 -20.82 1.62
N ASP A 146 14.15 -20.58 0.37
CA ASP A 146 15.52 -20.30 -0.01
C ASP A 146 15.76 -18.79 0.06
N GLY A 147 16.86 -18.39 0.64
CA GLY A 147 17.37 -17.02 0.64
C GLY A 147 16.83 -16.08 1.73
N VAL A 148 15.65 -16.31 2.29
CA VAL A 148 15.19 -15.56 3.45
C VAL A 148 15.48 -16.37 4.72
N THR A 149 16.53 -16.00 5.42
CA THR A 149 16.88 -16.65 6.69
C THR A 149 15.71 -16.53 7.68
N SER A 150 15.64 -17.48 8.62
CA SER A 150 14.67 -17.41 9.71
C SER A 150 14.76 -16.10 10.50
N ALA A 151 15.93 -15.44 10.52
CA ALA A 151 16.14 -14.14 11.13
C ALA A 151 15.41 -13.02 10.35
N THR A 152 15.46 -13.02 9.01
CA THR A 152 14.75 -12.05 8.16
C THR A 152 13.24 -12.23 8.29
N SER A 153 12.75 -13.46 8.26
CA SER A 153 11.34 -13.76 8.47
C SER A 153 10.86 -13.28 9.85
N LYS A 154 11.65 -13.51 10.91
CA LYS A 154 11.36 -12.99 12.25
C LYS A 154 11.36 -11.48 12.32
N TYR A 155 12.27 -10.81 11.62
CA TYR A 155 12.33 -9.35 11.54
C TYR A 155 11.04 -8.78 10.94
N PHE A 156 10.61 -9.27 9.80
CA PHE A 156 9.37 -8.82 9.16
C PHE A 156 8.13 -9.18 9.98
N ALA A 157 8.08 -10.37 10.56
CA ALA A 157 6.98 -10.77 11.43
C ALA A 157 6.88 -9.85 12.67
N ASN A 158 8.02 -9.47 13.27
CA ASN A 158 8.05 -8.53 14.39
C ASN A 158 7.60 -7.11 14.03
N LYS A 159 7.78 -6.72 12.76
CA LYS A 159 7.27 -5.46 12.22
C LYS A 159 5.79 -5.53 11.82
N GLY A 160 5.16 -6.70 11.90
CA GLY A 160 3.77 -6.90 11.49
C GLY A 160 3.55 -6.90 9.97
N LEU A 161 4.62 -6.99 9.18
CA LEU A 161 4.59 -6.88 7.71
C LEU A 161 4.27 -8.18 7.00
N LEU A 162 4.29 -9.32 7.72
CA LEU A 162 4.03 -10.67 7.19
C LEU A 162 3.19 -11.46 8.17
N TYR A 163 3.05 -12.79 7.93
CA TYR A 163 2.43 -13.65 8.93
C TYR A 163 3.09 -13.45 10.29
N THR A 164 2.27 -13.15 11.26
CA THR A 164 2.77 -12.90 12.59
C THR A 164 3.02 -14.23 13.29
N TYR A 165 4.28 -14.48 13.59
CA TYR A 165 4.71 -15.55 14.48
C TYR A 165 5.13 -14.96 15.82
N ARG A 166 4.61 -15.52 16.90
CA ARG A 166 5.03 -15.23 18.27
C ARG A 166 5.45 -16.57 18.89
N ASP A 167 6.65 -16.64 19.44
CA ASP A 167 7.21 -17.85 20.06
C ASP A 167 7.09 -19.10 19.16
N GLY A 168 7.36 -18.93 17.85
CA GLY A 168 7.28 -20.01 16.87
C GLY A 168 5.88 -20.43 16.45
N LYS A 169 4.82 -19.78 16.95
CA LYS A 169 3.43 -20.05 16.59
C LYS A 169 2.87 -18.95 15.70
N ARG A 170 2.10 -19.34 14.69
CA ARG A 170 1.33 -18.41 13.87
C ARG A 170 0.22 -17.81 14.73
N VAL A 171 0.16 -16.47 14.76
CA VAL A 171 -0.87 -15.72 15.48
C VAL A 171 -1.71 -14.95 14.46
N ASP A 172 -3.01 -14.92 14.68
CA ASP A 172 -3.94 -14.15 13.85
C ASP A 172 -3.63 -12.64 13.99
N PRO A 173 -3.37 -11.92 12.88
CA PRO A 173 -3.13 -10.48 12.88
C PRO A 173 -4.28 -9.69 13.49
N THR A 174 -5.54 -10.09 13.22
CA THR A 174 -6.73 -9.44 13.78
C THR A 174 -6.75 -9.54 15.30
N HIS A 175 -6.41 -10.71 15.84
CA HIS A 175 -6.28 -10.89 17.30
C HIS A 175 -5.24 -9.95 17.89
N LEU A 176 -4.07 -9.81 17.23
CA LEU A 176 -3.02 -8.91 17.69
C LEU A 176 -3.43 -7.44 17.63
N HIS A 177 -4.14 -7.06 16.58
CA HIS A 177 -4.65 -5.70 16.40
C HIS A 177 -5.66 -5.33 17.50
N VAL A 178 -6.65 -6.20 17.74
CA VAL A 178 -7.63 -6.01 18.82
C VAL A 178 -6.95 -6.02 20.21
N LYS A 179 -5.98 -6.90 20.41
CA LYS A 179 -5.19 -6.95 21.65
C LYS A 179 -4.41 -5.65 21.88
N ASP A 180 -3.74 -5.12 20.88
CA ASP A 180 -3.02 -3.85 20.93
C ASP A 180 -3.93 -2.71 21.38
N TRP A 181 -5.12 -2.61 20.79
CA TRP A 181 -6.14 -1.63 21.17
C TRP A 181 -6.60 -1.79 22.62
N LEU A 182 -6.94 -3.02 23.04
CA LEU A 182 -7.39 -3.30 24.40
C LEU A 182 -6.30 -3.03 25.44
N ASP A 183 -5.05 -3.38 25.15
CA ASP A 183 -3.93 -3.12 26.03
C ASP A 183 -3.69 -1.61 26.18
N SER A 184 -3.76 -0.85 25.08
CA SER A 184 -3.66 0.61 25.10
C SER A 184 -4.75 1.28 25.96
N ILE A 185 -5.97 0.73 25.98
CA ILE A 185 -7.02 1.20 26.90
C ILE A 185 -6.65 0.94 28.35
N ARG A 186 -6.03 -0.22 28.66
CA ARG A 186 -5.70 -0.63 30.05
C ARG A 186 -4.52 0.12 30.63
N ASP A 187 -3.50 0.37 29.83
CA ASP A 187 -2.23 0.93 30.30
C ASP A 187 -2.02 2.40 29.90
N GLY A 188 -2.94 2.98 29.11
CA GLY A 188 -2.87 4.37 28.63
C GLY A 188 -1.84 4.60 27.52
N SER A 189 -1.30 3.53 26.93
CA SER A 189 -0.38 3.65 25.78
C SER A 189 -1.11 4.03 24.49
N GLN A 190 -0.34 4.42 23.48
CA GLN A 190 -0.89 4.67 22.13
C GLN A 190 -0.90 3.37 21.35
N PRO A 191 -2.04 3.00 20.72
CA PRO A 191 -2.09 1.86 19.81
C PRO A 191 -1.24 2.15 18.56
N ARG A 192 -0.81 1.10 17.87
CA ARG A 192 -0.01 1.23 16.65
C ARG A 192 -0.75 1.99 15.56
N CYS A 193 -2.04 1.69 15.38
CA CYS A 193 -2.94 2.46 14.52
C CYS A 193 -3.64 3.52 15.37
N ASN A 194 -2.92 4.60 15.66
CA ASN A 194 -3.46 5.76 16.38
C ASN A 194 -4.07 6.79 15.43
N MET A 195 -4.63 7.86 16.01
CA MET A 195 -5.31 8.91 15.25
C MET A 195 -4.40 9.65 14.27
N ASP A 196 -3.11 9.78 14.56
CA ASP A 196 -2.19 10.48 13.67
C ASP A 196 -1.94 9.66 12.40
N VAL A 197 -1.74 8.34 12.55
CA VAL A 197 -1.59 7.42 11.42
C VAL A 197 -2.88 7.36 10.58
N ALA A 198 -4.03 7.19 11.24
CA ALA A 198 -5.33 7.16 10.58
C ALA A 198 -5.66 8.49 9.87
N TYR A 199 -5.19 9.61 10.41
CA TYR A 199 -5.35 10.92 9.79
C TYR A 199 -4.63 11.04 8.45
N HIS A 200 -3.42 10.48 8.33
CA HIS A 200 -2.68 10.48 7.06
C HIS A 200 -3.47 9.78 5.95
N GLU A 201 -4.01 8.61 6.25
CA GLU A 201 -4.84 7.83 5.34
C GLU A 201 -6.13 8.57 4.97
N ALA A 202 -6.85 9.07 5.98
CA ALA A 202 -8.12 9.76 5.76
C ALA A 202 -7.95 11.00 4.86
N VAL A 203 -6.88 11.78 5.07
CA VAL A 203 -6.57 12.95 4.23
C VAL A 203 -6.23 12.53 2.81
N ALA A 204 -5.39 11.51 2.61
CA ALA A 204 -5.05 11.03 1.28
C ALA A 204 -6.29 10.56 0.51
N CYS A 205 -7.17 9.79 1.16
CA CYS A 205 -8.44 9.37 0.58
C CYS A 205 -9.36 10.56 0.24
N ALA A 206 -9.45 11.55 1.13
CA ALA A 206 -10.24 12.75 0.89
C ALA A 206 -9.70 13.58 -0.29
N MET A 207 -8.37 13.76 -0.38
CA MET A 207 -7.73 14.43 -1.51
C MET A 207 -8.06 13.75 -2.85
N ALA A 208 -7.98 12.43 -2.89
CA ALA A 208 -8.27 11.67 -4.08
C ALA A 208 -9.74 11.71 -4.47
N THR A 209 -10.66 11.67 -3.50
CA THR A 209 -12.10 11.86 -3.74
C THR A 209 -12.40 13.26 -4.26
N GLU A 210 -11.87 14.29 -3.61
CA GLU A 210 -12.06 15.69 -4.01
C GLU A 210 -11.53 15.94 -5.42
N SER A 211 -10.36 15.38 -5.74
CA SER A 211 -9.79 15.47 -7.09
C SER A 211 -10.71 14.85 -8.15
N TYR A 212 -11.29 13.70 -7.86
CA TYR A 212 -12.23 13.05 -8.77
C TYR A 212 -13.50 13.88 -8.98
N LEU A 213 -14.10 14.38 -7.90
CA LEU A 213 -15.34 15.13 -7.95
C LEU A 213 -15.19 16.49 -8.63
N THR A 214 -14.05 17.13 -8.45
CA THR A 214 -13.79 18.47 -9.02
C THR A 214 -13.08 18.43 -10.38
N GLY A 215 -12.51 17.28 -10.76
CA GLY A 215 -11.71 17.14 -11.97
C GLY A 215 -10.38 17.91 -11.93
N ARG A 216 -9.89 18.28 -10.75
CA ARG A 216 -8.69 19.08 -10.56
C ARG A 216 -7.66 18.33 -9.71
N ARG A 217 -6.40 18.71 -9.87
CA ARG A 217 -5.33 18.35 -8.92
C ARG A 217 -5.59 19.08 -7.60
N VAL A 218 -5.57 18.35 -6.50
CA VAL A 218 -5.79 18.85 -5.15
C VAL A 218 -4.46 18.93 -4.41
N GLU A 219 -4.23 20.04 -3.70
CA GLU A 219 -3.08 20.23 -2.84
C GLU A 219 -3.51 20.16 -1.36
N TYR A 220 -2.66 19.58 -0.52
CA TYR A 220 -2.83 19.63 0.93
C TYR A 220 -2.01 20.77 1.54
N ASP A 221 -2.72 21.73 2.14
CA ASP A 221 -2.12 22.79 2.96
C ASP A 221 -1.92 22.27 4.39
N ALA A 222 -0.72 21.79 4.68
CA ALA A 222 -0.37 21.24 5.98
C ALA A 222 -0.46 22.26 7.12
N LYS A 223 -0.23 23.56 6.84
CA LYS A 223 -0.29 24.63 7.85
C LYS A 223 -1.72 24.86 8.32
N ASN A 224 -2.67 24.88 7.42
CA ASN A 224 -4.07 25.16 7.72
C ASN A 224 -4.91 23.88 7.79
N ARG A 225 -4.32 22.70 7.57
CA ARG A 225 -4.98 21.38 7.54
C ARG A 225 -6.21 21.35 6.64
N LYS A 226 -6.07 21.84 5.41
CA LYS A 226 -7.18 21.90 4.45
C LYS A 226 -6.74 21.50 3.04
N LEU A 227 -7.71 21.12 2.21
CA LEU A 227 -7.54 20.87 0.79
C LEU A 227 -7.70 22.18 0.01
N ILE A 228 -6.86 22.37 -1.05
CA ILE A 228 -6.86 23.54 -1.93
C ILE A 228 -7.00 23.10 -3.39
#